data_d136c13e6a9481bdf550e95fe35ce4e5
#
_entry.id   d136c13e6a9481bdf550e95fe35ce4e5
#
_cell.length_a   1.000
_cell.length_b   1.000
_cell.length_c   1.000
_cell.angle_alpha   90.00
_cell.angle_beta   90.00
_cell.angle_gamma   90.00
#
_symmetry.space_group_name_H-M   'P 1'
#
loop_
_entity.id
_entity.type
_entity.pdbx_description
1 polymer ?
#
loop_
_entity_poly.entity_id
_entity_poly.type
_entity_poly.pdbx_seq_one_letter_code
_entity_poly.pdbx_strand_id
1 'polypeptide(L)'
;MRLETVRQILDCRVLVGDDRLDGEVSLGCGADLMSDVLAFIKPNALLLTGLSNVQSVRTADIAGARAIVYVRGKLPDKEAIELAKETGIVLLATRFLMFEACGKLYAHGLRGGSELQEGFSDVGGAPLRSTV
;
A
#
# COMPACT_ATOMS: atom_id res chain seq x y z
N MET A 1 3.97 1.32 11.15
CA MET A 1 3.21 2.61 11.09
C MET A 1 1.73 2.32 11.29
N ARG A 2 1.07 3.08 12.12
CA ARG A 2 -0.37 2.93 12.32
C ARG A 2 -1.14 3.50 11.14
N LEU A 3 -2.28 2.92 10.84
CA LEU A 3 -3.14 3.41 9.74
C LEU A 3 -3.63 4.84 10.00
N GLU A 4 -3.87 5.21 11.25
CA GLU A 4 -4.21 6.59 11.58
C GLU A 4 -3.10 7.56 11.18
N THR A 5 -1.84 7.16 11.35
CA THR A 5 -0.70 7.97 10.90
C THR A 5 -0.67 8.10 9.38
N VAL A 6 -0.93 7.01 8.66
CA VAL A 6 -1.05 7.05 7.20
C VAL A 6 -2.13 8.03 6.78
N ARG A 7 -3.29 7.95 7.42
CA ARG A 7 -4.41 8.84 7.12
C ARG A 7 -4.01 10.30 7.30
N GLN A 8 -3.31 10.62 8.37
CA GLN A 8 -2.88 12.00 8.63
C GLN A 8 -1.83 12.49 7.64
N ILE A 9 -0.81 11.68 7.36
CA ILE A 9 0.27 12.05 6.44
C ILE A 9 -0.27 12.33 5.04
N LEU A 10 -1.19 11.52 4.57
CA LEU A 10 -1.73 11.62 3.21
C LEU A 10 -3.05 12.37 3.13
N ASP A 11 -3.53 12.91 4.24
CA ASP A 11 -4.82 13.60 4.30
C ASP A 11 -5.92 12.75 3.67
N CYS A 12 -5.99 11.49 4.09
CA CYS A 12 -6.89 10.52 3.50
C CYS A 12 -8.33 10.69 4.00
N ARG A 13 -9.24 10.38 3.09
CA ARG A 13 -10.63 10.06 3.42
C ARG A 13 -10.70 8.57 3.74
N VAL A 14 -11.37 8.20 4.83
CA VAL A 14 -11.58 6.79 5.19
C VAL A 14 -12.85 6.32 4.49
N LEU A 15 -12.73 5.25 3.71
CA LEU A 15 -13.86 4.69 2.96
C LEU A 15 -14.42 3.45 3.64
N VAL A 16 -13.56 2.60 4.18
CA VAL A 16 -13.92 1.38 4.90
C VAL A 16 -12.94 1.21 6.05
N GLY A 17 -13.43 0.92 7.23
CA GLY A 17 -12.60 0.52 8.36
C GLY A 17 -12.15 1.64 9.29
N ASP A 18 -12.97 2.68 9.46
CA ASP A 18 -12.63 3.78 10.38
C ASP A 18 -12.52 3.32 11.84
N ASP A 19 -13.05 2.16 12.18
CA ASP A 19 -12.91 1.53 13.49
C ASP A 19 -11.63 0.69 13.63
N ARG A 20 -10.80 0.61 12.58
CA ARG A 20 -9.58 -0.21 12.56
C ARG A 20 -8.32 0.60 12.22
N LEU A 21 -8.34 1.90 12.46
CA LEU A 21 -7.20 2.78 12.16
C LEU A 21 -6.04 2.63 13.15
N ASP A 22 -6.25 1.92 14.24
CA ASP A 22 -5.20 1.57 15.18
C ASP A 22 -4.33 0.40 14.69
N GLY A 23 -4.75 -0.31 13.65
CA GLY A 23 -3.95 -1.36 13.03
C GLY A 23 -2.66 -0.81 12.44
N GLU A 24 -1.63 -1.67 12.38
CA GLU A 24 -0.32 -1.28 11.90
C GLU A 24 0.02 -1.96 10.58
N VAL A 25 0.71 -1.22 9.71
CA VAL A 25 1.30 -1.76 8.49
C VAL A 25 2.81 -1.80 8.66
N SER A 26 3.42 -2.89 8.19
CA SER A 26 4.85 -3.13 8.36
C SER A 26 5.68 -2.52 7.23
N LEU A 27 5.11 -2.41 6.04
CA LEU A 27 5.79 -1.84 4.88
C LEU A 27 4.77 -1.36 3.86
N GLY A 28 5.24 -0.62 2.86
CA GLY A 28 4.43 -0.10 1.78
C GLY A 28 4.82 -0.68 0.42
N CYS A 29 3.83 -0.78 -0.45
CA CYS A 29 4.00 -1.19 -1.84
C CYS A 29 3.15 -0.27 -2.71
N GLY A 30 3.76 0.39 -3.69
CA GLY A 30 3.05 1.24 -4.64
C GLY A 30 3.08 0.61 -6.02
N ALA A 31 1.93 0.18 -6.54
CA ALA A 31 1.85 -0.45 -7.85
C ALA A 31 0.41 -0.46 -8.37
N ASP A 32 0.26 -0.35 -9.68
CA ASP A 32 -1.02 -0.50 -10.36
C ASP A 32 -1.16 -1.87 -11.04
N LEU A 33 -0.07 -2.57 -11.26
CA LEU A 33 -0.08 -3.90 -11.87
C LEU A 33 -0.22 -4.95 -10.79
N MET A 34 -1.36 -5.62 -10.76
CA MET A 34 -1.68 -6.56 -9.68
C MET A 34 -0.79 -7.79 -9.66
N SER A 35 -0.24 -8.20 -10.80
CA SER A 35 0.74 -9.29 -10.82
C SER A 35 2.03 -8.93 -10.06
N ASP A 36 2.45 -7.67 -10.12
CA ASP A 36 3.58 -7.19 -9.32
C ASP A 36 3.24 -7.19 -7.82
N VAL A 37 2.03 -6.78 -7.48
CA VAL A 37 1.58 -6.80 -6.09
C VAL A 37 1.65 -8.21 -5.53
N LEU A 38 1.11 -9.19 -6.25
CA LEU A 38 1.14 -10.59 -5.80
C LEU A 38 2.56 -11.12 -5.66
N ALA A 39 3.47 -10.68 -6.53
CA ALA A 39 4.85 -11.17 -6.53
C ALA A 39 5.69 -10.57 -5.39
N PHE A 40 5.45 -9.32 -5.01
CA PHE A 40 6.39 -8.57 -4.18
C PHE A 40 5.84 -8.08 -2.86
N ILE A 41 4.52 -7.99 -2.70
CA ILE A 41 3.95 -7.49 -1.45
C ILE A 41 4.11 -8.52 -0.33
N LYS A 42 4.28 -8.03 0.89
CA LYS A 42 4.39 -8.88 2.08
C LYS A 42 3.12 -8.76 2.93
N PRO A 43 2.84 -9.75 3.79
CA PRO A 43 1.71 -9.65 4.71
C PRO A 43 1.79 -8.40 5.60
N ASN A 44 0.64 -7.88 5.96
CA ASN A 44 0.48 -6.66 6.75
C ASN A 44 1.01 -5.39 6.08
N ALA A 45 1.14 -5.43 4.74
CA ALA A 45 1.58 -4.26 3.99
C ALA A 45 0.45 -3.28 3.74
N LEU A 46 0.84 -2.05 3.42
CA LEU A 46 -0.03 -1.04 2.85
C LEU A 46 0.16 -1.04 1.35
N LEU A 47 -0.91 -1.24 0.59
CA LEU A 47 -0.89 -1.11 -0.86
C LEU A 47 -1.34 0.29 -1.26
N LEU A 48 -0.54 0.98 -2.07
CA LEU A 48 -0.94 2.22 -2.71
C LEU A 48 -1.15 1.94 -4.19
N THR A 49 -2.32 2.29 -4.71
CA THR A 49 -2.66 1.98 -6.11
C THR A 49 -3.67 2.97 -6.67
N GLY A 50 -3.62 3.18 -7.97
CA GLY A 50 -4.65 3.90 -8.71
C GLY A 50 -5.70 2.97 -9.31
N LEU A 51 -5.54 1.66 -9.16
CA LEU A 51 -6.51 0.68 -9.64
C LEU A 51 -7.66 0.57 -8.63
N SER A 52 -8.83 1.05 -9.02
CA SER A 52 -9.96 1.24 -8.10
C SER A 52 -11.07 0.20 -8.24
N ASN A 53 -10.88 -0.82 -9.07
CA ASN A 53 -11.89 -1.88 -9.22
C ASN A 53 -11.73 -2.95 -8.14
N VAL A 54 -12.66 -3.90 -8.12
CA VAL A 54 -12.69 -4.98 -7.12
C VAL A 54 -11.41 -5.81 -7.11
N GLN A 55 -10.70 -5.87 -8.23
CA GLN A 55 -9.46 -6.64 -8.34
C GLN A 55 -8.38 -6.15 -7.36
N SER A 56 -8.35 -4.85 -7.07
CA SER A 56 -7.41 -4.31 -6.10
C SER A 56 -7.62 -4.92 -4.71
N VAL A 57 -8.87 -5.05 -4.29
CA VAL A 57 -9.21 -5.64 -2.98
C VAL A 57 -8.97 -7.14 -2.98
N ARG A 58 -9.34 -7.82 -4.06
CA ARG A 58 -9.12 -9.27 -4.19
C ARG A 58 -7.66 -9.63 -4.09
N THR A 59 -6.82 -8.88 -4.80
CA THR A 59 -5.37 -9.07 -4.77
C THR A 59 -4.79 -8.77 -3.39
N ALA A 60 -5.21 -7.69 -2.77
CA ALA A 60 -4.77 -7.33 -1.43
C ALA A 60 -5.12 -8.40 -0.40
N ASP A 61 -6.31 -8.98 -0.51
CA ASP A 61 -6.77 -10.05 0.37
C ASP A 61 -5.89 -11.30 0.22
N ILE A 62 -5.66 -11.74 -1.01
CA ILE A 62 -4.81 -12.91 -1.29
C ILE A 62 -3.40 -12.70 -0.75
N ALA A 63 -2.85 -11.52 -0.93
CA ALA A 63 -1.50 -11.19 -0.54
C ALA A 63 -1.34 -10.88 0.96
N GLY A 64 -2.44 -10.78 1.69
CA GLY A 64 -2.40 -10.49 3.12
C GLY A 64 -2.14 -9.02 3.45
N ALA A 65 -2.39 -8.11 2.52
CA ALA A 65 -2.29 -6.68 2.78
C ALA A 65 -3.34 -6.24 3.79
N ARG A 66 -2.98 -5.31 4.66
CA ARG A 66 -3.89 -4.82 5.69
C ARG A 66 -4.81 -3.72 5.20
N ALA A 67 -4.32 -2.90 4.29
CA ALA A 67 -5.04 -1.71 3.84
C ALA A 67 -4.61 -1.29 2.44
N ILE A 68 -5.48 -0.51 1.79
CA ILE A 68 -5.22 0.08 0.48
C ILE A 68 -5.42 1.58 0.59
N VAL A 69 -4.48 2.35 0.01
CA VAL A 69 -4.65 3.78 -0.26
C VAL A 69 -4.85 3.94 -1.76
N TYR A 70 -6.01 4.42 -2.17
CA TYR A 70 -6.25 4.80 -3.55
C TYR A 70 -5.69 6.19 -3.79
N VAL A 71 -4.80 6.32 -4.77
CA VAL A 71 -4.09 7.58 -5.05
C VAL A 71 -4.80 8.39 -6.15
N ARG A 72 -4.37 9.64 -6.35
CA ARG A 72 -4.82 10.60 -7.37
C ARG A 72 -6.33 10.84 -7.41
N GLY A 73 -6.97 10.82 -6.24
CA GLY A 73 -8.40 11.11 -6.14
C GLY A 73 -9.31 10.00 -6.65
N LYS A 74 -8.77 8.82 -6.95
CA LYS A 74 -9.59 7.69 -7.36
C LYS A 74 -10.40 7.17 -6.19
N LEU A 75 -11.65 6.82 -6.48
CA LEU A 75 -12.52 6.17 -5.51
C LEU A 75 -12.84 4.77 -5.99
N PRO A 76 -12.81 3.77 -5.10
CA PRO A 76 -13.13 2.40 -5.47
C PRO A 76 -14.60 2.27 -5.85
N ASP A 77 -14.88 1.29 -6.72
CA ASP A 77 -16.27 1.01 -7.08
C ASP A 77 -17.00 0.30 -5.92
N LYS A 78 -18.30 0.15 -6.10
CA LYS A 78 -19.16 -0.43 -5.07
C LYS A 78 -18.74 -1.84 -4.70
N GLU A 79 -18.36 -2.66 -5.68
CA GLU A 79 -17.95 -4.04 -5.44
C GLU A 79 -16.67 -4.11 -4.61
N ALA A 80 -15.72 -3.20 -4.86
CA ALA A 80 -14.50 -3.11 -4.08
C ALA A 80 -14.80 -2.76 -2.62
N ILE A 81 -15.70 -1.81 -2.39
CA ILE A 81 -16.10 -1.40 -1.04
C ILE A 81 -16.74 -2.58 -0.31
N GLU A 82 -17.66 -3.29 -0.96
CA GLU A 82 -18.34 -4.42 -0.34
C GLU A 82 -17.36 -5.55 0.01
N LEU A 83 -16.44 -5.87 -0.90
CA LEU A 83 -15.45 -6.91 -0.63
C LEU A 83 -14.51 -6.51 0.50
N ALA A 84 -14.11 -5.25 0.58
CA ALA A 84 -13.27 -4.77 1.68
C ALA A 84 -13.97 -4.92 3.03
N LYS A 85 -15.27 -4.66 3.08
CA LYS A 85 -16.05 -4.88 4.31
C LYS A 85 -16.06 -6.34 4.73
N GLU A 86 -16.18 -7.24 3.77
CA GLU A 86 -16.20 -8.69 4.05
C GLU A 86 -14.84 -9.21 4.49
N THR A 87 -13.76 -8.70 3.89
CA THR A 87 -12.40 -9.20 4.13
C THR A 87 -11.68 -8.48 5.26
N GLY A 88 -12.22 -7.37 5.76
CA GLY A 88 -11.62 -6.60 6.83
C GLY A 88 -10.48 -5.68 6.37
N ILE A 89 -10.32 -5.46 5.08
CA ILE A 89 -9.30 -4.57 4.54
C ILE A 89 -9.76 -3.11 4.69
N VAL A 90 -8.89 -2.27 5.22
CA VAL A 90 -9.16 -0.84 5.35
C VAL A 90 -8.94 -0.15 4.01
N LEU A 91 -9.88 0.67 3.58
CA LEU A 91 -9.75 1.45 2.36
C LEU A 91 -9.67 2.94 2.68
N LEU A 92 -8.61 3.56 2.18
CA LEU A 92 -8.36 4.99 2.30
C LEU A 92 -8.23 5.59 0.90
N ALA A 93 -8.51 6.87 0.76
CA ALA A 93 -8.31 7.57 -0.51
C ALA A 93 -7.59 8.88 -0.26
N THR A 94 -6.63 9.19 -1.11
CA THR A 94 -5.88 10.44 -1.08
C THR A 94 -5.90 11.10 -2.45
N ARG A 95 -5.83 12.43 -2.48
CA ARG A 95 -5.70 13.18 -3.73
C ARG A 95 -4.27 13.20 -4.28
N PHE A 96 -3.28 12.86 -3.46
CA PHE A 96 -1.90 12.86 -3.90
C PHE A 96 -1.68 11.83 -5.00
N LEU A 97 -0.79 12.16 -5.94
CA LEU A 97 -0.33 11.22 -6.96
C LEU A 97 0.58 10.18 -6.32
N MET A 98 0.82 9.09 -7.04
CA MET A 98 1.58 7.95 -6.51
C MET A 98 2.94 8.37 -5.95
N PHE A 99 3.69 9.17 -6.70
CA PHE A 99 5.04 9.55 -6.30
C PHE A 99 5.04 10.30 -4.96
N GLU A 100 4.19 11.33 -4.85
CA GLU A 100 4.11 12.12 -3.62
C GLU A 100 3.60 11.29 -2.45
N ALA A 101 2.58 10.47 -2.68
CA ALA A 101 2.02 9.63 -1.63
C ALA A 101 3.08 8.67 -1.08
N CYS A 102 3.77 7.95 -1.95
CA CYS A 102 4.83 7.04 -1.53
C CYS A 102 5.97 7.79 -0.85
N GLY A 103 6.39 8.92 -1.43
CA GLY A 103 7.47 9.73 -0.89
C GLY A 103 7.19 10.25 0.51
N LYS A 104 5.97 10.74 0.74
CA LYS A 104 5.56 11.23 2.06
C LYS A 104 5.61 10.14 3.11
N LEU A 105 5.11 8.95 2.80
CA LEU A 105 5.15 7.83 3.74
C LEU A 105 6.58 7.37 3.99
N TYR A 106 7.38 7.28 2.96
CA TYR A 106 8.79 6.89 3.09
C TYR A 106 9.56 7.90 3.97
N ALA A 107 9.32 9.19 3.77
CA ALA A 107 9.96 10.24 4.57
C ALA A 107 9.59 10.13 6.06
N HIS A 108 8.42 9.57 6.37
CA HIS A 108 7.96 9.36 7.75
C HIS A 108 8.31 7.98 8.30
N GLY A 109 9.10 7.20 7.57
CA GLY A 109 9.66 5.96 8.09
C GLY A 109 9.06 4.66 7.58
N LEU A 110 8.03 4.71 6.73
CA LEU A 110 7.51 3.49 6.13
C LEU A 110 8.45 3.00 5.04
N ARG A 111 8.88 1.75 5.11
CA ARG A 111 9.85 1.17 4.16
C ARG A 111 9.17 0.26 3.17
N GLY A 112 9.86 -0.02 2.07
CA GLY A 112 9.38 -0.94 1.04
C GLY A 112 9.95 -2.33 1.20
N GLY A 113 9.38 -3.28 0.45
CA GLY A 113 9.77 -4.68 0.53
C GLY A 113 11.18 -4.98 0.01
N SER A 114 11.72 -4.12 -0.84
CA SER A 114 13.07 -4.32 -1.40
C SER A 114 14.15 -4.32 -0.34
N GLU A 115 13.98 -3.54 0.72
CA GLU A 115 14.95 -3.44 1.80
C GLU A 115 15.00 -4.71 2.65
N LEU A 116 13.99 -5.57 2.54
CA LEU A 116 13.89 -6.81 3.28
C LEU A 116 14.29 -8.03 2.46
N GLN A 117 14.67 -7.86 1.18
CA GLN A 117 15.10 -8.96 0.32
C GLN A 117 16.54 -9.31 0.59
N GLU A 118 16.77 -10.54 1.01
CA GLU A 118 18.13 -11.06 1.24
C GLU A 118 18.92 -11.12 -0.07
N GLY A 119 20.19 -10.72 0.00
CA GLY A 119 21.10 -10.84 -1.13
C GLY A 119 20.84 -9.87 -2.28
N PHE A 120 19.93 -8.95 -2.11
CA PHE A 120 19.60 -8.00 -3.18
C PHE A 120 20.83 -7.18 -3.61
N SER A 121 21.65 -6.77 -2.65
CA SER A 121 22.86 -5.99 -2.93
C SER A 121 23.93 -6.77 -3.66
N ASP A 122 23.82 -8.09 -3.70
CA ASP A 122 24.81 -8.97 -4.33
C ASP A 122 24.49 -9.27 -5.79
N VAL A 123 23.39 -8.76 -6.31
CA VAL A 123 23.01 -8.97 -7.70
C VAL A 123 24.07 -8.34 -8.60
N GLY A 124 24.64 -9.13 -9.50
CA GLY A 124 25.69 -8.68 -10.40
C GLY A 124 27.02 -8.39 -9.73
N GLY A 125 27.16 -8.76 -8.46
CA GLY A 125 28.43 -8.60 -7.75
C GLY A 125 28.74 -7.17 -7.29
N ALA A 126 27.84 -6.23 -7.47
CA ALA A 126 28.04 -4.84 -7.06
C ALA A 126 26.81 -4.29 -6.33
N PRO A 127 27.00 -3.55 -5.26
CA PRO A 127 25.89 -2.90 -4.56
C PRO A 127 25.21 -1.87 -5.45
N LEU A 128 23.90 -1.89 -5.52
CA LEU A 128 23.13 -0.96 -6.36
C LEU A 128 23.11 0.46 -5.79
N ARG A 129 23.25 0.61 -4.51
CA ARG A 129 23.14 1.89 -3.83
C ARG A 129 24.25 2.87 -4.15
N SER A 130 25.38 2.41 -4.65
CA SER A 130 26.58 3.22 -4.79
C SER A 130 26.52 4.23 -5.91
N THR A 131 25.52 4.22 -6.72
CA THR A 131 25.43 5.05 -7.91
C THR A 131 24.81 6.42 -7.66
N VAL A 132 24.40 6.68 -6.50
CA VAL A 132 23.70 7.92 -6.15
C VAL A 132 24.65 8.98 -5.68
#